data_3b8667202c31bb77d6f1edefd2032555
#
_entry.id   3b8667202c31bb77d6f1edefd2032555
#
_cell.length_a   1.000
_cell.length_b   1.000
_cell.length_c   1.000
_cell.angle_alpha   90.00
_cell.angle_beta   90.00
_cell.angle_gamma   90.00
#
_symmetry.space_group_name_H-M   'P 1'
#
loop_
_entity.id
_entity.type
_entity.pdbx_description
1 polymer ?
#
loop_
_entity_poly.entity_id
_entity_poly.type
_entity_poly.pdbx_seq_one_letter_code
_entity_poly.pdbx_strand_id
1 'polypeptide(L)'
;MLTITTRGLLKRPFNLKETSCTILTDREYYFKVAEASIRKHRSELEEYIKIFPEFKFSLAPLKVKDAPESVIRMANAGSRAGVGPLAAVAGVIADLAVEDMVAAGAKVAVIEDGGEAYLISDRPIDIALKAGESELSKRVGFRFTEFPVGVATSSGLYSHALSFGVAEAATVFAENSGIADAAATAVGNVILGDDVDGVIQKGINVGLAIEGVHGIFIFYKGKVGMGGKLPEIIGIDPDK
;
A
#
# COMPACT_ATOMS: atom_id res chain seq x y z
N MET A 1 -2.58 9.02 -1.60
CA MET A 1 -2.90 8.97 -0.16
C MET A 1 -4.30 8.42 0.02
N LEU A 2 -4.49 7.48 0.92
CA LEU A 2 -5.77 6.85 1.21
C LEU A 2 -6.40 7.50 2.44
N THR A 3 -7.72 7.49 2.56
CA THR A 3 -8.42 7.96 3.76
C THR A 3 -9.57 7.02 4.08
N ILE A 4 -9.57 6.45 5.28
CA ILE A 4 -10.57 5.48 5.72
C ILE A 4 -11.78 6.20 6.34
N THR A 5 -12.98 5.85 5.89
CA THR A 5 -14.25 6.53 6.22
C THR A 5 -15.27 5.63 6.92
N THR A 6 -14.84 4.70 7.76
CA THR A 6 -15.75 3.71 8.38
C THR A 6 -16.29 4.21 9.73
N ARG A 7 -17.62 4.11 9.93
CA ARG A 7 -18.28 4.49 11.20
C ARG A 7 -18.15 3.39 12.26
N GLY A 8 -18.01 3.81 13.52
CA GLY A 8 -18.07 2.90 14.67
C GLY A 8 -16.80 2.11 14.99
N LEU A 9 -15.69 2.41 14.32
CA LEU A 9 -14.37 1.89 14.64
C LEU A 9 -13.52 2.93 15.37
N LEU A 10 -12.62 2.44 16.22
CA LEU A 10 -11.63 3.27 16.87
C LEU A 10 -10.51 3.60 15.88
N LYS A 11 -10.11 4.85 15.82
CA LYS A 11 -9.09 5.37 14.92
C LYS A 11 -8.04 6.15 15.70
N ARG A 12 -6.75 5.85 15.45
CA ARG A 12 -5.64 6.54 16.10
C ARG A 12 -4.51 6.78 15.12
N PRO A 13 -4.00 8.02 14.98
CA PRO A 13 -2.76 8.28 14.27
C PRO A 13 -1.57 7.78 15.09
N PHE A 14 -0.54 7.28 14.40
CA PHE A 14 0.72 6.88 14.99
C PHE A 14 1.88 7.37 14.13
N ASN A 15 2.85 8.06 14.77
CA ASN A 15 4.03 8.59 14.10
C ASN A 15 5.29 8.03 14.75
N LEU A 16 6.21 7.53 13.94
CA LEU A 16 7.51 7.04 14.35
C LEU A 16 8.55 7.26 13.23
N LYS A 17 9.38 8.27 13.37
CA LYS A 17 10.34 8.68 12.32
C LYS A 17 9.62 8.94 10.99
N GLU A 18 9.95 8.17 9.93
CA GLU A 18 9.33 8.28 8.60
C GLU A 18 7.94 7.62 8.52
N THR A 19 7.59 6.74 9.44
CA THR A 19 6.24 6.14 9.48
C THR A 19 5.24 7.14 10.03
N SER A 20 4.18 7.40 9.25
CA SER A 20 3.06 8.27 9.66
C SER A 20 1.76 7.59 9.27
N CYS A 21 1.28 6.71 10.12
CA CYS A 21 0.16 5.83 9.82
C CYS A 21 -1.09 6.12 10.64
N THR A 22 -2.20 5.59 10.16
CA THR A 22 -3.49 5.55 10.86
C THR A 22 -3.83 4.10 11.17
N ILE A 23 -4.09 3.80 12.44
CA ILE A 23 -4.50 2.48 12.91
C ILE A 23 -6.01 2.51 13.16
N LEU A 24 -6.76 1.55 12.58
CA LEU A 24 -8.17 1.31 12.88
C LEU A 24 -8.36 -0.06 13.51
N THR A 25 -9.24 -0.12 14.50
CA THR A 25 -9.53 -1.38 15.19
C THR A 25 -10.86 -1.34 15.95
N ASP A 26 -11.31 -2.50 16.41
CA ASP A 26 -12.54 -2.66 17.19
C ASP A 26 -12.34 -2.47 18.70
N ARG A 27 -11.09 -2.47 19.23
CA ARG A 27 -10.80 -2.27 20.66
C ARG A 27 -9.50 -1.50 20.89
N GLU A 28 -9.46 -0.66 21.91
CA GLU A 28 -8.32 0.16 22.34
C GLU A 28 -7.00 -0.62 22.56
N TYR A 29 -7.09 -1.84 23.08
CA TYR A 29 -5.95 -2.69 23.36
C TYR A 29 -5.07 -2.92 22.12
N TYR A 30 -5.69 -3.08 20.95
CA TYR A 30 -4.97 -3.41 19.72
C TYR A 30 -4.12 -2.27 19.17
N PHE A 31 -4.37 -1.02 19.58
CA PHE A 31 -3.43 0.08 19.25
C PHE A 31 -2.03 -0.19 19.82
N LYS A 32 -1.95 -0.67 21.07
CA LYS A 32 -0.67 -0.99 21.70
C LYS A 32 0.03 -2.14 20.98
N VAL A 33 -0.72 -3.13 20.51
CA VAL A 33 -0.17 -4.26 19.72
C VAL A 33 0.42 -3.75 18.42
N ALA A 34 -0.34 -2.97 17.65
CA ALA A 34 0.13 -2.39 16.39
C ALA A 34 1.38 -1.52 16.57
N GLU A 35 1.35 -0.60 17.55
CA GLU A 35 2.49 0.29 17.85
C GLU A 35 3.75 -0.51 18.24
N ALA A 36 3.60 -1.57 19.03
CA ALA A 36 4.74 -2.43 19.42
C ALA A 36 5.30 -3.20 18.22
N SER A 37 4.43 -3.74 17.35
CA SER A 37 4.80 -4.44 16.13
C SER A 37 5.56 -3.51 15.16
N ILE A 38 5.01 -2.33 14.87
CA ILE A 38 5.67 -1.34 14.00
C ILE A 38 7.06 -0.98 14.53
N ARG A 39 7.19 -0.71 15.85
CA ARG A 39 8.48 -0.38 16.47
C ARG A 39 9.48 -1.52 16.32
N LYS A 40 9.06 -2.76 16.58
CA LYS A 40 9.90 -3.96 16.48
C LYS A 40 10.43 -4.12 15.06
N HIS A 41 9.54 -4.20 14.08
CA HIS A 41 9.93 -4.51 12.71
C HIS A 41 10.72 -3.37 12.03
N ARG A 42 10.43 -2.12 12.39
CA ARG A 42 11.28 -1.00 11.96
C ARG A 42 12.69 -1.08 12.58
N SER A 43 12.79 -1.39 13.87
CA SER A 43 14.10 -1.53 14.53
C SER A 43 14.92 -2.64 13.90
N GLU A 44 14.31 -3.80 13.65
CA GLU A 44 14.96 -4.93 12.97
C GLU A 44 15.46 -4.55 11.57
N LEU A 45 14.64 -3.83 10.79
CA LEU A 45 15.02 -3.32 9.47
C LEU A 45 16.18 -2.33 9.55
N GLU A 46 16.13 -1.37 10.49
CA GLU A 46 17.18 -0.36 10.66
C GLU A 46 18.53 -1.00 11.06
N GLU A 47 18.51 -2.00 11.93
CA GLU A 47 19.73 -2.76 12.28
C GLU A 47 20.25 -3.56 11.07
N TYR A 48 19.37 -4.18 10.30
CA TYR A 48 19.76 -4.91 9.09
C TYR A 48 20.41 -3.98 8.06
N ILE A 49 19.84 -2.81 7.81
CA ILE A 49 20.38 -1.80 6.86
C ILE A 49 21.76 -1.28 7.30
N LYS A 50 22.07 -1.20 8.60
CA LYS A 50 23.40 -0.81 9.07
C LYS A 50 24.47 -1.82 8.66
N ILE A 51 24.11 -3.11 8.62
CA ILE A 51 25.02 -4.19 8.24
C ILE A 51 25.07 -4.36 6.72
N PHE A 52 23.93 -4.20 6.05
CA PHE A 52 23.75 -4.37 4.61
C PHE A 52 23.17 -3.09 3.98
N PRO A 53 23.99 -2.03 3.80
CA PRO A 53 23.49 -0.73 3.31
C PRO A 53 22.89 -0.78 1.91
N GLU A 54 23.30 -1.73 1.07
CA GLU A 54 22.75 -1.93 -0.27
C GLU A 54 21.23 -2.20 -0.25
N PHE A 55 20.70 -2.79 0.82
CA PHE A 55 19.28 -3.02 0.99
C PHE A 55 18.46 -1.71 0.93
N LYS A 56 19.05 -0.62 1.44
CA LYS A 56 18.41 0.71 1.43
C LYS A 56 18.41 1.36 0.05
N PHE A 57 19.46 1.13 -0.74
CA PHE A 57 19.69 1.95 -1.95
C PHE A 57 19.39 1.19 -3.25
N SER A 58 19.22 -0.13 -3.20
CA SER A 58 18.94 -0.89 -4.40
C SER A 58 17.58 -0.54 -4.99
N LEU A 59 17.56 -0.25 -6.27
CA LEU A 59 16.35 -0.10 -7.08
C LEU A 59 15.98 -1.39 -7.82
N ALA A 60 16.82 -2.42 -7.71
CA ALA A 60 16.63 -3.75 -8.29
C ALA A 60 16.41 -4.80 -7.18
N PRO A 61 15.76 -5.93 -7.51
CA PRO A 61 15.57 -7.01 -6.56
C PRO A 61 16.86 -7.48 -5.89
N LEU A 62 16.81 -7.74 -4.60
CA LEU A 62 17.90 -8.31 -3.82
C LEU A 62 17.50 -9.66 -3.22
N LYS A 63 18.43 -10.62 -3.26
CA LYS A 63 18.28 -11.87 -2.50
C LYS A 63 18.82 -11.68 -1.11
N VAL A 64 18.05 -12.05 -0.10
CA VAL A 64 18.46 -12.01 1.29
C VAL A 64 18.48 -13.41 1.88
N LYS A 65 19.32 -13.62 2.88
CA LYS A 65 19.45 -14.89 3.60
C LYS A 65 19.63 -14.58 5.09
N ASP A 66 19.03 -15.41 5.94
CA ASP A 66 19.15 -15.31 7.40
C ASP A 66 18.84 -13.87 7.91
N ALA A 67 17.76 -13.27 7.41
CA ALA A 67 17.35 -11.90 7.68
C ALA A 67 16.04 -11.85 8.52
N PRO A 68 15.73 -10.71 9.17
CA PRO A 68 14.45 -10.50 9.82
C PRO A 68 13.26 -10.69 8.88
N GLU A 69 12.11 -11.07 9.44
CA GLU A 69 10.89 -11.35 8.66
C GLU A 69 10.48 -10.17 7.76
N SER A 70 10.55 -8.94 8.29
CA SER A 70 10.26 -7.73 7.50
C SER A 70 11.17 -7.60 6.27
N VAL A 71 12.47 -7.88 6.43
CA VAL A 71 13.46 -7.82 5.34
C VAL A 71 13.21 -8.90 4.30
N ILE A 72 12.88 -10.13 4.74
CA ILE A 72 12.55 -11.24 3.84
C ILE A 72 11.32 -10.92 3.01
N ARG A 73 10.25 -10.41 3.64
CA ARG A 73 9.00 -10.04 2.94
C ARG A 73 9.23 -8.90 1.94
N MET A 74 9.98 -7.86 2.31
CA MET A 74 10.33 -6.76 1.41
C MET A 74 11.12 -7.25 0.19
N ALA A 75 12.12 -8.12 0.40
CA ALA A 75 12.91 -8.69 -0.70
C ALA A 75 12.06 -9.56 -1.63
N ASN A 76 11.12 -10.34 -1.09
CA ASN A 76 10.21 -11.17 -1.87
C ASN A 76 9.22 -10.31 -2.68
N ALA A 77 8.60 -9.30 -2.07
CA ALA A 77 7.70 -8.39 -2.78
C ALA A 77 8.44 -7.62 -3.90
N GLY A 78 9.62 -7.08 -3.60
CA GLY A 78 10.47 -6.43 -4.59
C GLY A 78 10.87 -7.37 -5.74
N SER A 79 11.16 -8.64 -5.44
CA SER A 79 11.51 -9.65 -6.45
C SER A 79 10.33 -9.96 -7.38
N ARG A 80 9.11 -10.10 -6.85
CA ARG A 80 7.90 -10.33 -7.66
C ARG A 80 7.60 -9.15 -8.58
N ALA A 81 7.79 -7.92 -8.07
CA ALA A 81 7.50 -6.70 -8.81
C ALA A 81 8.67 -6.19 -9.69
N GLY A 82 9.86 -6.79 -9.60
CA GLY A 82 11.04 -6.35 -10.35
C GLY A 82 11.61 -5.02 -9.87
N VAL A 83 11.41 -4.66 -8.61
CA VAL A 83 11.87 -3.40 -7.99
C VAL A 83 12.76 -3.66 -6.76
N GLY A 84 13.36 -2.62 -6.22
CA GLY A 84 14.14 -2.73 -5.00
C GLY A 84 13.27 -3.05 -3.77
N PRO A 85 13.84 -3.67 -2.71
CA PRO A 85 13.07 -4.16 -1.57
C PRO A 85 12.37 -3.06 -0.77
N LEU A 86 12.95 -1.85 -0.68
CA LEU A 86 12.32 -0.75 0.05
C LEU A 86 11.08 -0.16 -0.66
N ALA A 87 10.80 -0.55 -1.91
CA ALA A 87 9.52 -0.27 -2.57
C ALA A 87 8.32 -1.00 -1.94
N ALA A 88 8.56 -1.86 -0.93
CA ALA A 88 7.54 -2.57 -0.17
C ALA A 88 7.57 -2.24 1.33
N VAL A 89 8.30 -1.19 1.74
CA VAL A 89 8.59 -0.98 3.17
C VAL A 89 7.35 -0.64 3.98
N ALA A 90 6.53 0.30 3.51
CA ALA A 90 5.33 0.73 4.22
C ALA A 90 4.30 -0.40 4.24
N GLY A 91 4.08 -1.06 3.09
CA GLY A 91 3.18 -2.19 2.97
C GLY A 91 3.54 -3.36 3.87
N VAL A 92 4.81 -3.79 3.90
CA VAL A 92 5.25 -4.92 4.73
C VAL A 92 5.15 -4.60 6.23
N ILE A 93 5.47 -3.38 6.65
CA ILE A 93 5.31 -2.98 8.06
C ILE A 93 3.83 -2.97 8.45
N ALA A 94 2.94 -2.52 7.54
CA ALA A 94 1.50 -2.58 7.76
C ALA A 94 0.99 -4.03 7.85
N ASP A 95 1.44 -4.93 6.94
CA ASP A 95 1.08 -6.35 6.95
C ASP A 95 1.39 -7.00 8.30
N LEU A 96 2.63 -6.89 8.76
CA LEU A 96 3.10 -7.51 10.01
C LEU A 96 2.34 -6.97 11.23
N ALA A 97 2.08 -5.66 11.27
CA ALA A 97 1.37 -5.07 12.39
C ALA A 97 -0.11 -5.46 12.42
N VAL A 98 -0.78 -5.57 11.26
CA VAL A 98 -2.16 -6.06 11.16
C VAL A 98 -2.24 -7.54 11.55
N GLU A 99 -1.29 -8.36 11.09
CA GLU A 99 -1.21 -9.78 11.46
C GLU A 99 -1.05 -9.97 12.97
N ASP A 100 -0.19 -9.18 13.62
CA ASP A 100 -0.02 -9.20 15.08
C ASP A 100 -1.30 -8.77 15.82
N MET A 101 -2.03 -7.76 15.30
CA MET A 101 -3.33 -7.37 15.86
C MET A 101 -4.35 -8.52 15.78
N VAL A 102 -4.43 -9.19 14.63
CA VAL A 102 -5.32 -10.34 14.43
C VAL A 102 -4.92 -11.51 15.31
N ALA A 103 -3.63 -11.82 15.42
CA ALA A 103 -3.13 -12.86 16.32
C ALA A 103 -3.46 -12.57 17.80
N ALA A 104 -3.54 -11.29 18.17
CA ALA A 104 -3.99 -10.85 19.49
C ALA A 104 -5.53 -10.91 19.66
N GLY A 105 -6.29 -11.21 18.60
CA GLY A 105 -7.74 -11.39 18.63
C GLY A 105 -8.56 -10.22 18.07
N ALA A 106 -7.95 -9.25 17.34
CA ALA A 106 -8.69 -8.19 16.67
C ALA A 106 -9.60 -8.76 15.57
N LYS A 107 -10.85 -8.30 15.52
CA LYS A 107 -11.78 -8.62 14.43
C LYS A 107 -11.67 -7.60 13.29
N VAL A 108 -11.26 -6.40 13.63
CA VAL A 108 -10.94 -5.35 12.67
C VAL A 108 -9.54 -4.85 12.96
N ALA A 109 -8.65 -5.03 12.00
CA ALA A 109 -7.27 -4.59 12.03
C ALA A 109 -6.94 -3.96 10.68
N VAL A 110 -6.71 -2.65 10.68
CA VAL A 110 -6.36 -1.89 9.49
C VAL A 110 -5.25 -0.92 9.83
N ILE A 111 -4.21 -0.90 9.01
CA ILE A 111 -3.15 0.12 9.05
C ILE A 111 -3.07 0.76 7.67
N GLU A 112 -3.14 2.08 7.66
CA GLU A 112 -2.90 2.91 6.48
C GLU A 112 -1.67 3.79 6.76
N ASP A 113 -0.66 3.70 5.89
CA ASP A 113 0.60 4.46 5.99
C ASP A 113 0.89 5.18 4.67
N GLY A 114 0.39 6.42 4.57
CA GLY A 114 0.72 7.32 3.46
C GLY A 114 0.02 7.07 2.14
N GLY A 115 -0.14 5.87 1.68
CA GLY A 115 -0.74 5.48 0.41
C GLY A 115 -0.97 3.98 0.35
N GLU A 116 -0.44 3.28 1.33
CA GLU A 116 -0.49 1.84 1.51
C GLU A 116 -1.45 1.50 2.65
N ALA A 117 -2.26 0.45 2.49
CA ALA A 117 -3.06 -0.06 3.58
C ALA A 117 -3.19 -1.59 3.51
N TYR A 118 -3.17 -2.23 4.67
CA TYR A 118 -3.55 -3.62 4.83
C TYR A 118 -4.79 -3.74 5.69
N LEU A 119 -5.76 -4.53 5.21
CA LEU A 119 -7.08 -4.62 5.80
C LEU A 119 -7.43 -6.07 6.11
N ILE A 120 -7.80 -6.32 7.37
CA ILE A 120 -8.51 -7.54 7.81
C ILE A 120 -9.71 -7.08 8.62
N SER A 121 -10.94 -7.50 8.23
CA SER A 121 -12.15 -7.03 8.87
C SER A 121 -13.28 -8.06 8.79
N ASP A 122 -14.17 -8.06 9.79
CA ASP A 122 -15.44 -8.82 9.80
C ASP A 122 -16.61 -8.01 9.21
N ARG A 123 -16.35 -6.79 8.71
CA ARG A 123 -17.35 -5.87 8.13
C ARG A 123 -16.77 -5.03 7.02
N PRO A 124 -17.60 -4.43 6.14
CA PRO A 124 -17.13 -3.58 5.05
C PRO A 124 -16.28 -2.40 5.53
N ILE A 125 -15.23 -2.10 4.76
CA ILE A 125 -14.34 -0.95 4.98
C ILE A 125 -14.36 -0.09 3.71
N ASP A 126 -14.63 1.20 3.87
CA ASP A 126 -14.58 2.18 2.79
C ASP A 126 -13.29 3.00 2.87
N ILE A 127 -12.59 3.11 1.74
CA ILE A 127 -11.36 3.90 1.61
C ILE A 127 -11.51 4.89 0.47
N ALA A 128 -11.33 6.19 0.76
CA ALA A 128 -11.30 7.23 -0.25
C ALA A 128 -9.92 7.32 -0.90
N LEU A 129 -9.88 7.44 -2.24
CA LEU A 129 -8.67 7.71 -2.99
C LEU A 129 -8.38 9.21 -2.98
N LYS A 130 -7.15 9.57 -2.55
CA LYS A 130 -6.65 10.94 -2.66
C LYS A 130 -5.57 11.01 -3.74
N ALA A 131 -5.95 11.44 -4.93
CA ALA A 131 -5.11 11.60 -6.11
C ALA A 131 -4.74 13.08 -6.33
N GLY A 132 -4.03 13.68 -5.38
CA GLY A 132 -3.60 15.07 -5.43
C GLY A 132 -4.76 16.08 -5.50
N GLU A 133 -4.63 17.11 -6.34
CA GLU A 133 -5.66 18.14 -6.59
C GLU A 133 -6.60 17.78 -7.75
N SER A 134 -6.54 16.55 -8.27
CA SER A 134 -7.40 16.13 -9.37
C SER A 134 -8.89 16.14 -8.97
N GLU A 135 -9.79 16.32 -9.94
CA GLU A 135 -11.25 16.29 -9.71
C GLU A 135 -11.74 14.94 -9.15
N LEU A 136 -11.00 13.84 -9.42
CA LEU A 136 -11.29 12.52 -8.85
C LEU A 136 -10.83 12.37 -7.41
N SER A 137 -9.92 13.24 -6.94
CA SER A 137 -9.40 13.20 -5.58
C SER A 137 -10.54 13.41 -4.59
N LYS A 138 -10.65 12.51 -3.61
CA LYS A 138 -11.69 12.51 -2.57
C LYS A 138 -13.13 12.27 -3.05
N ARG A 139 -13.37 12.13 -4.37
CA ARG A 139 -14.70 11.82 -4.92
C ARG A 139 -14.87 10.35 -5.27
N VAL A 140 -13.77 9.62 -5.40
CA VAL A 140 -13.75 8.19 -5.68
C VAL A 140 -13.18 7.45 -4.47
N GLY A 141 -13.82 6.37 -4.12
CA GLY A 141 -13.34 5.44 -3.08
C GLY A 141 -13.63 4.01 -3.48
N PHE A 142 -13.19 3.13 -2.62
CA PHE A 142 -13.33 1.68 -2.77
C PHE A 142 -13.95 1.10 -1.52
N ARG A 143 -14.99 0.27 -1.69
CA ARG A 143 -15.61 -0.52 -0.62
C ARG A 143 -15.05 -1.93 -0.64
N PHE A 144 -14.41 -2.30 0.44
CA PHE A 144 -13.84 -3.63 0.64
C PHE A 144 -14.82 -4.48 1.46
N THR A 145 -15.12 -5.67 0.94
CA THR A 145 -16.00 -6.67 1.58
C THR A 145 -15.36 -8.04 1.67
N GLU A 146 -14.24 -8.25 0.94
CA GLU A 146 -13.45 -9.47 0.96
C GLU A 146 -12.09 -9.17 1.61
N PHE A 147 -11.67 -10.00 2.54
CA PHE A 147 -10.44 -9.85 3.32
C PHE A 147 -9.70 -11.19 3.45
N PRO A 148 -8.36 -11.20 3.63
CA PRO A 148 -7.48 -10.02 3.69
C PRO A 148 -7.32 -9.34 2.35
N VAL A 149 -6.94 -8.05 2.36
CA VAL A 149 -6.61 -7.31 1.15
C VAL A 149 -5.58 -6.21 1.43
N GLY A 150 -4.58 -6.13 0.57
CA GLY A 150 -3.64 -5.03 0.51
C GLY A 150 -4.01 -4.04 -0.59
N VAL A 151 -3.80 -2.77 -0.33
CA VAL A 151 -3.94 -1.71 -1.33
C VAL A 151 -2.78 -0.73 -1.22
N ALA A 152 -2.25 -0.30 -2.36
CA ALA A 152 -1.24 0.73 -2.41
C ALA A 152 -1.45 1.66 -3.59
N THR A 153 -1.11 2.94 -3.41
CA THR A 153 -1.21 3.96 -4.45
C THR A 153 0.11 4.68 -4.62
N SER A 154 0.74 4.50 -5.77
CA SER A 154 1.89 5.30 -6.20
C SER A 154 1.40 6.53 -6.98
N SER A 155 1.99 7.69 -6.69
CA SER A 155 1.75 8.94 -7.41
C SER A 155 3.08 9.62 -7.71
N GLY A 156 3.36 9.86 -8.98
CA GLY A 156 4.59 10.56 -9.40
C GLY A 156 4.58 12.06 -9.06
N LEU A 157 3.41 12.64 -8.78
CA LEU A 157 3.26 14.06 -8.50
C LEU A 157 3.15 14.39 -7.00
N TYR A 158 2.76 13.45 -6.16
CA TYR A 158 2.34 13.72 -4.77
C TYR A 158 2.90 12.74 -3.73
N SER A 159 3.76 11.79 -4.12
CA SER A 159 4.35 10.80 -3.22
C SER A 159 5.74 11.24 -2.76
N HIS A 160 6.09 10.92 -1.50
CA HIS A 160 7.46 11.07 -0.99
C HIS A 160 8.36 9.89 -1.39
N ALA A 161 7.81 8.84 -2.01
CA ALA A 161 8.55 7.71 -2.54
C ALA A 161 9.14 8.04 -3.92
N LEU A 162 10.31 7.48 -4.23
CA LEU A 162 10.94 7.56 -5.54
C LEU A 162 10.08 6.80 -6.57
N SER A 163 9.30 7.54 -7.37
CA SER A 163 8.63 7.04 -8.56
C SER A 163 9.18 7.78 -9.79
N PHE A 164 9.53 7.04 -10.83
CA PHE A 164 9.98 7.60 -12.11
C PHE A 164 8.81 7.97 -13.03
N GLY A 165 7.59 7.59 -12.66
CA GLY A 165 6.37 7.87 -13.44
C GLY A 165 5.72 9.19 -13.08
N VAL A 166 4.77 9.62 -13.92
CA VAL A 166 4.02 10.90 -13.79
C VAL A 166 2.50 10.65 -13.65
N ALA A 167 2.08 9.45 -13.25
CA ALA A 167 0.67 9.17 -12.97
C ALA A 167 0.17 10.02 -11.80
N GLU A 168 -1.06 10.53 -11.90
CA GLU A 168 -1.76 11.15 -10.77
C GLU A 168 -2.06 10.09 -9.70
N ALA A 169 -2.44 8.86 -10.09
CA ALA A 169 -2.59 7.72 -9.20
C ALA A 169 -2.45 6.41 -9.97
N ALA A 170 -1.65 5.49 -9.42
CA ALA A 170 -1.61 4.08 -9.80
C ALA A 170 -1.89 3.25 -8.54
N THR A 171 -3.15 2.80 -8.42
CA THR A 171 -3.62 2.03 -7.26
C THR A 171 -3.63 0.54 -7.60
N VAL A 172 -3.02 -0.26 -6.75
CA VAL A 172 -2.92 -1.71 -6.87
C VAL A 172 -3.65 -2.37 -5.69
N PHE A 173 -4.45 -3.40 -6.00
CA PHE A 173 -5.11 -4.28 -5.04
C PHE A 173 -4.45 -5.65 -5.10
N ALA A 174 -4.02 -6.18 -3.97
CA ALA A 174 -3.26 -7.43 -3.90
C ALA A 174 -3.62 -8.26 -2.64
N GLU A 175 -3.05 -9.46 -2.54
CA GLU A 175 -3.24 -10.36 -1.39
C GLU A 175 -2.74 -9.78 -0.07
N ASN A 176 -1.72 -8.89 -0.12
CA ASN A 176 -1.20 -8.14 1.02
C ASN A 176 -0.64 -6.78 0.58
N SER A 177 -0.39 -5.90 1.54
CA SER A 177 0.05 -4.54 1.26
C SER A 177 1.49 -4.45 0.78
N GLY A 178 2.38 -5.35 1.21
CA GLY A 178 3.76 -5.37 0.74
C GLY A 178 3.86 -5.66 -0.76
N ILE A 179 3.04 -6.59 -1.29
CA ILE A 179 2.95 -6.85 -2.74
C ILE A 179 2.30 -5.67 -3.46
N ALA A 180 1.21 -5.11 -2.89
CA ALA A 180 0.55 -3.96 -3.47
C ALA A 180 1.50 -2.76 -3.62
N ASP A 181 2.32 -2.46 -2.60
CA ASP A 181 3.28 -1.37 -2.52
C ASP A 181 4.39 -1.51 -3.60
N ALA A 182 5.07 -2.67 -3.63
CA ALA A 182 6.06 -2.98 -4.65
C ALA A 182 5.47 -2.91 -6.08
N ALA A 183 4.26 -3.47 -6.27
CA ALA A 183 3.58 -3.47 -7.56
C ALA A 183 3.13 -2.06 -7.98
N ALA A 184 2.64 -1.23 -7.05
CA ALA A 184 2.29 0.17 -7.35
C ALA A 184 3.51 0.97 -7.81
N THR A 185 4.69 0.72 -7.21
CA THR A 185 5.95 1.29 -7.68
C THR A 185 6.30 0.81 -9.09
N ALA A 186 6.20 -0.50 -9.37
CA ALA A 186 6.48 -1.05 -10.71
C ALA A 186 5.53 -0.51 -11.78
N VAL A 187 4.24 -0.43 -11.48
CA VAL A 187 3.20 0.15 -12.35
C VAL A 187 3.49 1.63 -12.57
N GLY A 188 3.72 2.40 -11.50
CA GLY A 188 4.03 3.82 -11.59
C GLY A 188 5.21 4.10 -12.50
N ASN A 189 6.28 3.31 -12.41
CA ASN A 189 7.50 3.49 -13.21
C ASN A 189 7.30 3.37 -14.73
N VAL A 190 6.23 2.71 -15.19
CA VAL A 190 5.95 2.56 -16.62
C VAL A 190 4.91 3.54 -17.15
N ILE A 191 4.27 4.35 -16.29
CA ILE A 191 3.30 5.37 -16.67
C ILE A 191 4.04 6.63 -17.11
N LEU A 192 4.49 6.62 -18.36
CA LEU A 192 5.27 7.70 -18.98
C LEU A 192 4.91 7.82 -20.46
N GLY A 193 4.67 9.06 -20.93
CA GLY A 193 4.47 9.35 -22.36
C GLY A 193 3.15 10.04 -22.69
N ASP A 194 2.92 10.29 -24.00
CA ASP A 194 1.76 11.06 -24.48
C ASP A 194 0.64 10.16 -25.06
N ASP A 195 0.94 8.90 -25.41
CA ASP A 195 -0.07 7.90 -25.74
C ASP A 195 -0.74 7.41 -24.46
N VAL A 196 -1.71 8.18 -23.98
CA VAL A 196 -2.36 7.97 -22.68
C VAL A 196 -2.99 6.57 -22.59
N ASP A 197 -3.68 6.12 -23.64
CA ASP A 197 -4.36 4.84 -23.63
C ASP A 197 -3.37 3.67 -23.65
N GLY A 198 -2.33 3.75 -24.49
CA GLY A 198 -1.27 2.75 -24.54
C GLY A 198 -0.46 2.67 -23.24
N VAL A 199 -0.19 3.81 -22.62
CA VAL A 199 0.53 3.89 -21.34
C VAL A 199 -0.29 3.30 -20.20
N ILE A 200 -1.58 3.61 -20.11
CA ILE A 200 -2.50 3.02 -19.11
C ILE A 200 -2.57 1.50 -19.29
N GLN A 201 -2.77 1.04 -20.54
CA GLN A 201 -2.85 -0.41 -20.82
C GLN A 201 -1.54 -1.12 -20.46
N LYS A 202 -0.39 -0.50 -20.72
CA LYS A 202 0.92 -1.03 -20.31
C LYS A 202 1.02 -1.17 -18.79
N GLY A 203 0.59 -0.15 -18.04
CA GLY A 203 0.58 -0.20 -16.58
C GLY A 203 -0.29 -1.31 -16.03
N ILE A 204 -1.51 -1.49 -16.58
CA ILE A 204 -2.42 -2.57 -16.22
C ILE A 204 -1.76 -3.94 -16.49
N ASN A 205 -1.17 -4.14 -17.67
CA ASN A 205 -0.53 -5.40 -18.02
C ASN A 205 0.67 -5.72 -17.12
N VAL A 206 1.51 -4.73 -16.81
CA VAL A 206 2.64 -4.88 -15.88
C VAL A 206 2.16 -5.30 -14.50
N GLY A 207 1.16 -4.60 -13.96
CA GLY A 207 0.66 -4.90 -12.61
C GLY A 207 -0.02 -6.26 -12.52
N LEU A 208 -0.87 -6.63 -13.48
CA LEU A 208 -1.56 -7.93 -13.48
C LEU A 208 -0.63 -9.13 -13.75
N ALA A 209 0.57 -8.91 -14.27
CA ALA A 209 1.58 -9.95 -14.41
C ALA A 209 2.31 -10.28 -13.10
N ILE A 210 2.17 -9.45 -12.06
CA ILE A 210 2.80 -9.64 -10.75
C ILE A 210 1.94 -10.62 -9.94
N GLU A 211 2.54 -11.72 -9.50
CA GLU A 211 1.87 -12.73 -8.68
C GLU A 211 1.36 -12.13 -7.37
N GLY A 212 0.10 -12.39 -7.03
CA GLY A 212 -0.59 -11.86 -5.84
C GLY A 212 -1.33 -10.54 -6.07
N VAL A 213 -1.20 -9.92 -7.25
CA VAL A 213 -2.00 -8.75 -7.64
C VAL A 213 -3.38 -9.20 -8.14
N HIS A 214 -4.42 -8.55 -7.63
CA HIS A 214 -5.82 -8.85 -7.97
C HIS A 214 -6.38 -7.86 -8.98
N GLY A 215 -6.09 -6.56 -8.82
CA GLY A 215 -6.65 -5.51 -9.66
C GLY A 215 -5.81 -4.24 -9.66
N ILE A 216 -6.04 -3.43 -10.69
CA ILE A 216 -5.32 -2.19 -10.96
C ILE A 216 -6.32 -1.09 -11.31
N PHE A 217 -6.14 0.07 -10.71
CA PHE A 217 -6.82 1.31 -11.06
C PHE A 217 -5.77 2.39 -11.35
N ILE A 218 -5.79 2.97 -12.54
CA ILE A 218 -4.84 4.02 -12.96
C ILE A 218 -5.63 5.26 -13.33
N PHE A 219 -5.21 6.42 -12.80
CA PHE A 219 -5.63 7.72 -13.26
C PHE A 219 -4.43 8.46 -13.85
N TYR A 220 -4.53 8.81 -15.13
CA TYR A 220 -3.45 9.46 -15.86
C TYR A 220 -3.98 10.44 -16.91
N LYS A 221 -3.55 11.71 -16.84
CA LYS A 221 -3.93 12.78 -17.78
C LYS A 221 -5.45 12.83 -18.04
N GLY A 222 -6.26 12.78 -16.96
CA GLY A 222 -7.73 12.87 -17.04
C GLY A 222 -8.44 11.60 -17.49
N LYS A 223 -7.72 10.50 -17.78
CA LYS A 223 -8.32 9.20 -18.14
C LYS A 223 -8.15 8.18 -17.02
N VAL A 224 -9.13 7.30 -16.90
CA VAL A 224 -9.13 6.17 -15.96
C VAL A 224 -8.97 4.88 -16.74
N GLY A 225 -8.08 4.01 -16.28
CA GLY A 225 -7.98 2.63 -16.73
C GLY A 225 -8.09 1.65 -15.57
N MET A 226 -8.69 0.51 -15.82
CA MET A 226 -8.92 -0.52 -14.82
C MET A 226 -8.67 -1.91 -15.40
N GLY A 227 -8.15 -2.83 -14.57
CA GLY A 227 -7.95 -4.23 -14.97
C GLY A 227 -7.97 -5.16 -13.76
N GLY A 228 -8.31 -6.44 -14.01
CA GLY A 228 -8.43 -7.45 -12.96
C GLY A 228 -9.68 -7.31 -12.09
N LYS A 229 -9.63 -7.84 -10.86
CA LYS A 229 -10.70 -7.78 -9.87
C LYS A 229 -10.49 -6.57 -8.96
N LEU A 230 -11.39 -5.60 -9.05
CA LEU A 230 -11.39 -4.41 -8.18
C LEU A 230 -12.45 -4.55 -7.09
N PRO A 231 -12.26 -3.89 -5.91
CA PRO A 231 -13.34 -3.63 -4.98
C PRO A 231 -14.46 -2.80 -5.61
N GLU A 232 -15.62 -2.75 -4.97
CA GLU A 232 -16.71 -1.86 -5.40
C GLU A 232 -16.25 -0.41 -5.40
N ILE A 233 -16.41 0.27 -6.53
CA ILE A 233 -16.08 1.70 -6.65
C ILE A 233 -17.27 2.49 -6.11
N ILE A 234 -17.02 3.37 -5.16
CA ILE A 234 -18.03 4.19 -4.50
C ILE A 234 -17.74 5.69 -4.68
N GLY A 235 -18.81 6.48 -4.77
CA GLY A 235 -18.71 7.93 -4.67
C GLY A 235 -18.47 8.35 -3.23
N ILE A 236 -17.50 9.25 -3.03
CA ILE A 236 -17.23 9.85 -1.72
C ILE A 236 -17.72 11.30 -1.76
N ASP A 237 -18.48 11.69 -0.75
CA ASP A 237 -18.88 13.06 -0.53
C ASP A 237 -17.75 13.77 0.26
N PRO A 238 -17.02 14.73 -0.35
CA PRO A 238 -15.90 15.38 0.31
C PRO A 238 -16.32 16.27 1.50
N ASP A 239 -17.62 16.57 1.61
CA ASP A 239 -18.17 17.47 2.66
C ASP A 239 -18.76 16.69 3.85
N LYS A 240 -18.65 15.37 3.85
CA LYS A 240 -19.05 14.46 4.94
C LYS A 240 -17.86 13.76 5.58
#